data_d01a9a68a978c66f4828dae5eedd1c3d
#
_entry.id   d01a9a68a978c66f4828dae5eedd1c3d
#
_cell.length_a   1.000
_cell.length_b   1.000
_cell.length_c   1.000
_cell.angle_alpha   90.00
_cell.angle_beta   90.00
_cell.angle_gamma   90.00
#
_symmetry.space_group_name_H-M   'P 1'
#
loop_
_entity.id
_entity.type
_entity.pdbx_description
1 polymer ?
#
loop_
_entity_poly.entity_id
_entity_poly.type
_entity_poly.pdbx_seq_one_letter_code
_entity_poly.pdbx_strand_id
1 'polypeptide(L)'
;MAVNGKRKGKNGELELARKLKEHGYDARRSVQYNGKEEEGQADLLGLPGVHIECKRTERLNLYDAMNQAKRDSEGKKQLPVVFHRKNHCEWLAIMTLDDFMNLYREWEAGFDLRKDDDNA
;
A
#
# COMPACT_ATOMS: atom_id res chain seq x y z
N MET A 1 -24.10 -11.16 -14.60
CA MET A 1 -24.30 -11.03 -13.15
C MET A 1 -23.23 -10.13 -12.57
N ALA A 2 -23.64 -9.17 -11.76
CA ALA A 2 -22.69 -8.26 -11.15
C ALA A 2 -21.82 -9.00 -10.12
N VAL A 3 -20.52 -8.73 -10.15
CA VAL A 3 -19.59 -9.27 -9.15
C VAL A 3 -19.89 -8.61 -7.81
N ASN A 4 -19.93 -9.41 -6.74
CA ASN A 4 -20.06 -8.88 -5.39
C ASN A 4 -18.81 -8.06 -5.05
N GLY A 5 -18.93 -6.72 -4.98
CA GLY A 5 -17.83 -5.82 -4.73
C GLY A 5 -17.11 -6.07 -3.40
N LYS A 6 -17.85 -6.47 -2.36
CA LYS A 6 -17.25 -6.79 -1.06
C LYS A 6 -16.36 -8.03 -1.14
N ARG A 7 -16.82 -9.06 -1.87
CA ARG A 7 -16.05 -10.29 -2.07
C ARG A 7 -14.78 -10.02 -2.86
N LYS A 8 -14.90 -9.23 -3.94
CA LYS A 8 -13.76 -8.86 -4.77
C LYS A 8 -12.72 -8.07 -3.97
N GLY A 9 -13.16 -7.11 -3.17
CA GLY A 9 -12.27 -6.33 -2.29
C GLY A 9 -11.58 -7.21 -1.27
N LYS A 10 -12.31 -8.10 -0.62
CA LYS A 10 -11.76 -9.05 0.35
C LYS A 10 -10.71 -9.95 -0.30
N ASN A 11 -10.99 -10.50 -1.49
CA ASN A 11 -10.05 -11.38 -2.18
C ASN A 11 -8.76 -10.65 -2.54
N GLY A 12 -8.86 -9.39 -2.99
CA GLY A 12 -7.69 -8.57 -3.29
C GLY A 12 -6.85 -8.30 -2.05
N GLU A 13 -7.49 -7.98 -0.93
CA GLU A 13 -6.79 -7.76 0.33
C GLU A 13 -6.07 -9.03 0.81
N LEU A 14 -6.73 -10.19 0.70
CA LEU A 14 -6.11 -11.48 1.07
C LEU A 14 -4.92 -11.81 0.15
N GLU A 15 -5.06 -11.53 -1.13
CA GLU A 15 -3.97 -11.71 -2.10
C GLU A 15 -2.75 -10.86 -1.74
N LEU A 16 -2.98 -9.57 -1.46
CA LEU A 16 -1.90 -8.67 -1.08
C LEU A 16 -1.28 -9.08 0.26
N ALA A 17 -2.10 -9.43 1.24
CA ALA A 17 -1.59 -9.89 2.54
C ALA A 17 -0.66 -11.09 2.38
N ARG A 18 -1.05 -12.04 1.52
CA ARG A 18 -0.22 -13.23 1.23
C ARG A 18 1.10 -12.83 0.61
N LYS A 19 1.06 -11.88 -0.32
CA LYS A 19 2.28 -11.39 -0.99
C LYS A 19 3.23 -10.71 0.00
N LEU A 20 2.69 -9.89 0.90
CA LEU A 20 3.50 -9.23 1.93
C LEU A 20 4.08 -10.23 2.92
N LYS A 21 3.35 -11.30 3.23
CA LYS A 21 3.87 -12.38 4.09
C LYS A 21 5.06 -13.08 3.45
N GLU A 22 5.09 -13.22 2.13
CA GLU A 22 6.24 -13.77 1.41
C GLU A 22 7.50 -12.93 1.65
N HIS A 23 7.33 -11.63 1.91
CA HIS A 23 8.42 -10.72 2.24
C HIS A 23 8.76 -10.68 3.73
N GLY A 24 8.10 -11.50 4.55
CA GLY A 24 8.44 -11.63 5.96
C GLY A 24 7.63 -10.74 6.91
N TYR A 25 6.52 -10.19 6.46
CA TYR A 25 5.70 -9.30 7.29
C TYR A 25 4.38 -9.96 7.65
N ASP A 26 3.88 -9.68 8.86
CA ASP A 26 2.63 -10.22 9.36
C ASP A 26 1.44 -9.41 8.85
N ALA A 27 1.27 -9.39 7.54
CA ALA A 27 0.19 -8.65 6.91
C ALA A 27 -1.15 -9.36 7.08
N ARG A 28 -2.18 -8.57 7.38
CA ARG A 28 -3.52 -9.08 7.61
C ARG A 28 -4.55 -8.02 7.33
N ARG A 29 -5.78 -8.45 7.05
CA ARG A 29 -6.88 -7.52 6.85
C ARG A 29 -7.20 -6.79 8.15
N SER A 30 -7.62 -5.53 8.02
CA SER A 30 -8.09 -4.76 9.16
C SER A 30 -9.34 -5.40 9.75
N VAL A 31 -9.45 -5.41 11.10
CA VAL A 31 -10.60 -5.97 11.79
C VAL A 31 -11.77 -5.00 11.70
N GLN A 32 -12.95 -5.53 11.36
CA GLN A 32 -14.19 -4.77 11.39
C GLN A 32 -14.95 -5.10 12.67
N TYR A 33 -15.35 -4.07 13.39
CA TYR A 33 -16.16 -4.24 14.59
C TYR A 33 -17.63 -3.98 14.25
N ASN A 34 -18.51 -4.90 14.66
CA ASN A 34 -19.96 -4.78 14.42
C ASN A 34 -20.31 -4.62 12.94
N GLY A 35 -19.51 -5.20 12.04
CA GLY A 35 -19.74 -5.12 10.60
C GLY A 35 -19.46 -3.76 9.98
N LYS A 36 -18.88 -2.84 10.73
CA LYS A 36 -18.54 -1.50 10.23
C LYS A 36 -17.04 -1.29 10.26
N GLU A 37 -16.52 -0.69 9.18
CA GLU A 37 -15.14 -0.23 9.15
C GLU A 37 -15.03 1.08 9.91
N GLU A 38 -13.94 1.25 10.65
CA GLU A 38 -13.63 2.57 11.18
C GLU A 38 -13.26 3.48 10.03
N GLU A 39 -13.80 4.70 10.06
CA GLU A 39 -13.46 5.71 9.06
C GLU A 39 -11.96 5.99 9.10
N GLY A 40 -11.33 6.02 7.93
CA GLY A 40 -9.90 6.27 7.80
C GLY A 40 -9.02 5.08 8.15
N GLN A 41 -9.58 3.89 8.34
CA GLN A 41 -8.79 2.70 8.60
C GLN A 41 -8.17 2.16 7.31
N ALA A 42 -6.91 1.72 7.38
CA ALA A 42 -6.24 1.09 6.26
C ALA A 42 -6.89 -0.27 5.92
N ASP A 43 -6.76 -0.69 4.67
CA ASP A 43 -7.31 -1.99 4.22
C ASP A 43 -6.58 -3.17 4.87
N LEU A 44 -5.27 -3.01 5.09
CA LEU A 44 -4.43 -4.03 5.72
C LEU A 44 -3.59 -3.43 6.83
N LEU A 45 -3.17 -4.29 7.75
CA LEU A 45 -2.21 -3.98 8.81
C LEU A 45 -1.00 -4.88 8.63
N GLY A 46 0.12 -4.54 9.26
CA GLY A 46 1.30 -5.40 9.29
C GLY A 46 2.56 -4.82 8.67
N LEU A 47 2.48 -3.62 8.10
CA LEU A 47 3.67 -2.84 7.71
C LEU A 47 3.75 -1.62 8.62
N PRO A 48 4.53 -1.67 9.70
CA PRO A 48 4.60 -0.54 10.63
C PRO A 48 4.96 0.77 9.91
N GLY A 49 4.19 1.82 10.19
CA GLY A 49 4.42 3.13 9.58
C GLY A 49 3.81 3.32 8.21
N VAL A 50 3.17 2.30 7.65
CA VAL A 50 2.55 2.40 6.30
C VAL A 50 1.04 2.26 6.40
N HIS A 51 0.32 3.19 5.76
CA HIS A 51 -1.12 3.08 5.55
C HIS A 51 -1.34 2.35 4.23
N ILE A 52 -1.85 1.14 4.30
CA ILE A 52 -2.01 0.27 3.12
C ILE A 52 -3.39 0.46 2.52
N GLU A 53 -3.43 1.00 1.31
CA GLU A 53 -4.64 1.10 0.50
C GLU A 53 -4.54 0.05 -0.61
N CYS A 54 -5.44 -0.92 -0.61
CA CYS A 54 -5.38 -2.05 -1.56
C CYS A 54 -6.38 -1.83 -2.70
N LYS A 55 -5.90 -1.84 -3.93
CA LYS A 55 -6.72 -1.70 -5.12
C LYS A 55 -6.44 -2.84 -6.10
N ARG A 56 -7.22 -3.91 -5.98
CA ARG A 56 -7.15 -5.05 -6.89
C ARG A 56 -8.23 -4.90 -7.95
N THR A 57 -7.91 -4.16 -9.02
CA THR A 57 -8.89 -3.79 -10.04
C THR A 57 -8.22 -3.61 -11.38
N GLU A 58 -8.95 -3.86 -12.48
CA GLU A 58 -8.43 -3.70 -13.84
C GLU A 58 -8.29 -2.24 -14.23
N ARG A 59 -9.19 -1.39 -13.74
CA ARG A 59 -9.15 0.05 -14.00
C ARG A 59 -9.07 0.79 -12.69
N LEU A 60 -8.05 1.60 -12.55
CA LEU A 60 -7.80 2.36 -11.34
C LEU A 60 -7.78 3.84 -11.65
N ASN A 61 -8.62 4.61 -10.96
CA ASN A 61 -8.41 6.05 -10.88
C ASN A 61 -7.31 6.28 -9.83
N LEU A 62 -6.09 6.39 -10.31
CA LEU A 62 -4.91 6.41 -9.45
C LEU A 62 -4.89 7.59 -8.50
N TYR A 63 -5.21 8.78 -9.00
CA TYR A 63 -5.18 9.99 -8.17
C TYR A 63 -6.26 9.97 -7.10
N ASP A 64 -7.45 9.46 -7.42
CA ASP A 64 -8.51 9.32 -6.42
C ASP A 64 -8.10 8.34 -5.32
N ALA A 65 -7.48 7.22 -5.70
CA ALA A 65 -6.99 6.23 -4.74
C ALA A 65 -5.91 6.84 -3.83
N MET A 66 -4.97 7.57 -4.41
CA MET A 66 -3.91 8.23 -3.66
C MET A 66 -4.47 9.28 -2.70
N ASN A 67 -5.42 10.07 -3.18
CA ASN A 67 -6.07 11.08 -2.34
C ASN A 67 -6.84 10.44 -1.18
N GLN A 68 -7.50 9.32 -1.42
CA GLN A 68 -8.17 8.56 -0.36
C GLN A 68 -7.17 8.10 0.70
N ALA A 69 -6.06 7.49 0.27
CA ALA A 69 -5.02 7.03 1.20
C ALA A 69 -4.44 8.18 2.02
N LYS A 70 -4.22 9.32 1.40
CA LYS A 70 -3.71 10.52 2.09
C LYS A 70 -4.70 11.03 3.14
N ARG A 71 -5.99 11.11 2.78
CA ARG A 71 -7.02 11.55 3.74
C ARG A 71 -7.11 10.60 4.93
N ASP A 72 -7.12 9.32 4.65
CA ASP A 72 -7.32 8.30 5.69
C ASP A 72 -6.11 8.15 6.60
N SER A 73 -4.93 8.54 6.13
CA SER A 73 -3.70 8.50 6.93
C SER A 73 -3.35 9.82 7.60
N GLU A 74 -4.12 10.88 7.35
CA GLU A 74 -3.83 12.21 7.88
C GLU A 74 -3.78 12.19 9.40
N GLY A 75 -2.71 12.76 9.96
CA GLY A 75 -2.52 12.84 11.42
C GLY A 75 -2.06 11.56 12.08
N LYS A 76 -1.86 10.47 11.33
CA LYS A 76 -1.51 9.15 11.88
C LYS A 76 -0.03 8.82 11.80
N LYS A 77 0.79 9.71 11.29
CA LYS A 77 2.24 9.46 11.08
C LYS A 77 2.49 8.19 10.29
N GLN A 78 1.68 7.96 9.29
CA GLN A 78 1.79 6.82 8.40
C GLN A 78 2.05 7.28 6.97
N LEU A 79 2.86 6.51 6.26
CA LEU A 79 3.12 6.73 4.84
C LEU A 79 1.96 6.16 4.03
N PRO A 80 1.19 6.98 3.31
CA PRO A 80 0.10 6.46 2.49
C PRO A 80 0.65 5.83 1.21
N VAL A 81 0.33 4.55 1.01
CA VAL A 81 0.77 3.80 -0.17
C VAL A 81 -0.42 3.09 -0.77
N VAL A 82 -0.60 3.25 -2.08
CA VAL A 82 -1.60 2.51 -2.85
C VAL A 82 -0.94 1.30 -3.46
N PHE A 83 -1.40 0.11 -3.10
CA PHE A 83 -0.95 -1.14 -3.68
C PHE A 83 -1.97 -1.56 -4.74
N HIS A 84 -1.53 -1.64 -5.97
CA HIS A 84 -2.41 -1.93 -7.10
C HIS A 84 -1.92 -3.12 -7.90
N ARG A 85 -2.87 -3.96 -8.29
CA ARG A 85 -2.63 -5.03 -9.23
C ARG A 85 -3.85 -5.20 -10.14
N LYS A 86 -3.60 -5.42 -11.40
CA LYS A 86 -4.60 -5.91 -12.35
C LYS A 86 -4.24 -7.32 -12.79
N ASN A 87 -5.15 -8.01 -13.48
CA ASN A 87 -4.93 -9.39 -13.91
C ASN A 87 -3.65 -9.51 -14.72
N HIS A 88 -2.90 -10.58 -14.47
CA HIS A 88 -1.67 -10.92 -15.19
C HIS A 88 -0.53 -9.92 -15.03
N CYS A 89 -0.62 -9.02 -14.05
CA CYS A 89 0.42 -8.07 -13.75
C CYS A 89 0.94 -8.29 -12.34
N GLU A 90 2.10 -7.74 -12.04
CA GLU A 90 2.62 -7.78 -10.68
C GLU A 90 2.04 -6.64 -9.83
N TRP A 91 2.16 -6.77 -8.53
CA TRP A 91 1.76 -5.72 -7.61
C TRP A 91 2.68 -4.51 -7.74
N LEU A 92 2.09 -3.34 -7.73
CA LEU A 92 2.81 -2.07 -7.70
C LEU A 92 2.54 -1.37 -6.36
N ALA A 93 3.55 -0.70 -5.84
CA ALA A 93 3.41 0.17 -4.67
C ALA A 93 3.56 1.61 -5.15
N ILE A 94 2.55 2.43 -4.91
CA ILE A 94 2.44 3.79 -5.45
C ILE A 94 2.36 4.78 -4.31
N MET A 95 3.19 5.81 -4.36
CA MET A 95 3.22 6.86 -3.36
C MET A 95 3.48 8.21 -4.02
N THR A 96 3.35 9.29 -3.26
CA THR A 96 3.68 10.61 -3.79
C THR A 96 5.19 10.73 -4.03
N LEU A 97 5.57 11.62 -4.94
CA LEU A 97 7.01 11.86 -5.20
C LEU A 97 7.73 12.33 -3.93
N ASP A 98 7.10 13.20 -3.16
CA ASP A 98 7.72 13.71 -1.94
C ASP A 98 7.99 12.58 -0.95
N ASP A 99 7.04 11.68 -0.77
CA ASP A 99 7.20 10.52 0.12
C ASP A 99 8.28 9.57 -0.40
N PHE A 100 8.29 9.33 -1.71
CA PHE A 100 9.33 8.51 -2.33
C PHE A 100 10.72 9.11 -2.08
N MET A 101 10.87 10.42 -2.22
CA MET A 101 12.16 11.09 -2.00
C MET A 101 12.61 10.97 -0.55
N ASN A 102 11.70 10.99 0.41
CA ASN A 102 12.05 10.77 1.81
C ASN A 102 12.58 9.35 2.02
N LEU A 103 11.94 8.35 1.42
CA LEU A 103 12.44 6.97 1.47
C LEU A 103 13.77 6.82 0.73
N TYR A 104 13.91 7.47 -0.42
CA TYR A 104 15.12 7.40 -1.22
C TYR A 104 16.34 7.92 -0.44
N ARG A 105 16.17 9.01 0.32
CA ARG A 105 17.26 9.55 1.13
C ARG A 105 17.75 8.54 2.17
N GLU A 106 16.84 7.82 2.80
CA GLU A 106 17.21 6.78 3.77
C GLU A 106 17.92 5.61 3.09
N TRP A 107 17.40 5.18 1.94
CA TRP A 107 17.99 4.09 1.17
C TRP A 107 19.39 4.46 0.67
N GLU A 108 19.55 5.66 0.11
CA GLU A 108 20.82 6.17 -0.36
C GLU A 108 21.87 6.22 0.76
N ALA A 109 21.46 6.74 1.92
CA ALA A 109 22.35 6.84 3.08
C ALA A 109 22.84 5.46 3.54
N GLY A 110 21.95 4.45 3.48
CA GLY A 110 22.30 3.09 3.89
C GLY A 110 23.25 2.37 2.95
N PHE A 111 23.26 2.74 1.66
CA PHE A 111 24.10 2.05 0.67
C PHE A 111 25.30 2.86 0.19
N ASP A 112 25.44 4.10 0.63
CA ASP A 112 26.53 4.99 0.20
C ASP A 112 26.72 5.00 -1.32
N LEU A 113 25.60 5.16 -2.03
CA LEU A 113 25.56 5.07 -3.50
C LEU A 113 26.42 6.11 -4.20
N ARG A 114 26.60 7.29 -3.59
CA ARG A 114 27.44 8.34 -4.16
C ARG A 114 28.89 7.94 -4.25
N LYS A 115 29.37 7.15 -3.28
CA LYS A 115 30.72 6.62 -3.30
C LYS A 115 30.90 5.63 -4.44
N ASP A 116 29.91 4.79 -4.69
CA ASP A 116 29.92 3.84 -5.80
C ASP A 116 29.94 4.57 -7.14
N ASP A 117 29.17 5.64 -7.28
CA ASP A 117 29.15 6.47 -8.48
C ASP A 117 30.52 7.10 -8.74
N ASP A 118 31.19 7.58 -7.69
CA ASP A 118 32.52 8.17 -7.81
C ASP A 118 33.56 7.15 -8.26
N ASN A 119 33.32 5.89 -8.04
CA ASN A 119 34.21 4.79 -8.42
C ASN A 119 33.85 4.15 -9.75
N ALA A 120 32.75 4.56 -10.34
CA ALA A 120 32.24 3.97 -11.57
C ALA A 120 33.04 4.48 -12.79
#